data_16e44bea87603df5b4da869310e6ed69
#
_entry.id   16e44bea87603df5b4da869310e6ed69
#
_cell.length_a   1.000
_cell.length_b   1.000
_cell.length_c   1.000
_cell.angle_alpha   90.00
_cell.angle_beta   90.00
_cell.angle_gamma   90.00
#
_symmetry.space_group_name_H-M   'P 1'
#
loop_
_entity.id
_entity.type
_entity.pdbx_description
1 polymer ?
#
loop_
_entity_poly.entity_id
_entity_poly.type
_entity_poly.pdbx_seq_one_letter_code
_entity_poly.pdbx_strand_id
1 'polypeptide(L)'
;MKKPVVHIKKILLTIMWCAIAGAGIILLQAGMHSQSVKKCQSVVVDITGVNNNFFIDEADVKSIIKNYVGGNPIGKSLESFNLRDIENRLEKDTWIKNAELYFDNNDVLRVHIDEREPAARLFATDGSTFYIDTSIMILPLSDKFSARLPVFTNFPKSNNSISIADSNLLRSVLVISEHLQKDSFLMAMIDQVDITAQRTFEMVPKIGNQTIVFGDATEVAEKFIKLKMFYSKVIPVAGWSRYSTINLQYKSQVVAKIKDAADKSADSLRTLQIMQLIAERAAQQAEDSTIKFAQENASNTSDGSMIEQSIERDLPTETNTIEQNESSRNMATDTSVASATIVKPIANNVKLTTAKPVTKPVNKPVIPKPASQKPKAVMGQNN
;
A
#
# COMPACT_ATOMS: atom_id res chain seq x y z
N MET A 1 90.40 4.58 44.20
CA MET A 1 89.82 4.47 42.87
C MET A 1 88.48 3.72 43.01
N LYS A 2 87.37 4.42 43.04
CA LYS A 2 86.04 3.82 43.12
C LYS A 2 85.58 3.38 41.72
N LYS A 3 85.32 2.09 41.59
CA LYS A 3 84.97 1.45 40.30
C LYS A 3 83.63 1.93 39.76
N PRO A 4 83.49 2.18 38.42
CA PRO A 4 82.27 2.74 37.78
C PRO A 4 81.19 1.71 37.53
N VAL A 5 81.10 0.64 38.35
CA VAL A 5 80.17 -0.48 38.11
C VAL A 5 78.65 -0.09 38.24
N VAL A 6 78.35 0.94 39.02
CA VAL A 6 76.96 1.38 39.27
C VAL A 6 76.36 2.11 38.06
N HIS A 7 77.16 2.81 37.27
CA HIS A 7 76.69 3.52 36.09
C HIS A 7 76.40 2.59 34.91
N ILE A 8 77.19 1.51 34.76
CA ILE A 8 77.00 0.53 33.69
C ILE A 8 75.65 -0.20 33.85
N LYS A 9 75.26 -0.58 35.07
CA LYS A 9 73.93 -1.20 35.33
C LYS A 9 72.79 -0.25 35.01
N LYS A 10 72.86 1.02 35.33
CA LYS A 10 71.86 2.03 35.00
C LYS A 10 71.72 2.24 33.49
N ILE A 11 72.83 2.30 32.77
CA ILE A 11 72.93 2.45 31.32
C ILE A 11 72.34 1.21 30.65
N LEU A 12 72.63 0.00 31.08
CA LEU A 12 72.03 -1.23 30.56
C LEU A 12 70.50 -1.30 30.82
N LEU A 13 70.09 -0.84 32.02
CA LEU A 13 68.66 -0.78 32.34
C LEU A 13 67.89 0.22 31.44
N THR A 14 68.49 1.39 31.19
CA THR A 14 67.86 2.38 30.28
C THR A 14 67.78 1.89 28.84
N ILE A 15 68.81 1.25 28.32
CA ILE A 15 68.83 0.62 26.98
C ILE A 15 67.82 -0.46 26.91
N MET A 16 67.62 -1.30 27.93
CA MET A 16 66.62 -2.32 28.00
C MET A 16 65.22 -1.72 27.94
N TRP A 17 64.93 -0.66 28.68
CA TRP A 17 63.64 0.04 28.63
C TRP A 17 63.37 0.70 27.29
N CYS A 18 64.39 1.31 26.68
CA CYS A 18 64.27 1.87 25.32
C CYS A 18 64.01 0.78 24.27
N ALA A 19 64.63 -0.38 24.40
CA ALA A 19 64.39 -1.51 23.51
C ALA A 19 62.96 -2.05 23.65
N ILE A 20 62.45 -2.16 24.89
CA ILE A 20 61.10 -2.57 25.16
C ILE A 20 60.07 -1.55 24.57
N ALA A 21 60.31 -0.26 24.80
CA ALA A 21 59.50 0.81 24.25
C ALA A 21 59.49 0.82 22.70
N GLY A 22 60.69 0.66 22.09
CA GLY A 22 60.83 0.54 20.64
C GLY A 22 60.11 -0.68 20.07
N ALA A 23 60.24 -1.84 20.72
CA ALA A 23 59.48 -3.05 20.33
C ALA A 23 57.99 -2.86 20.45
N GLY A 24 57.50 -2.16 21.50
CA GLY A 24 56.10 -1.82 21.67
C GLY A 24 55.55 -0.94 20.55
N ILE A 25 56.32 0.07 20.13
CA ILE A 25 55.95 0.96 19.01
C ILE A 25 55.90 0.18 17.70
N ILE A 26 56.85 -0.70 17.44
CA ILE A 26 56.88 -1.54 16.23
C ILE A 26 55.67 -2.50 16.20
N LEU A 27 55.32 -3.11 17.34
CA LEU A 27 54.15 -3.97 17.46
C LEU A 27 52.83 -3.21 17.24
N LEU A 28 52.73 -1.98 17.79
CA LEU A 28 51.58 -1.12 17.57
C LEU A 28 51.43 -0.74 16.08
N GLN A 29 52.54 -0.33 15.43
CA GLN A 29 52.53 -0.05 13.99
C GLN A 29 52.21 -1.27 13.14
N ALA A 30 52.71 -2.45 13.48
CA ALA A 30 52.39 -3.69 12.77
C ALA A 30 50.91 -4.07 12.92
N GLY A 31 50.35 -3.87 14.13
CA GLY A 31 48.91 -4.07 14.38
C GLY A 31 48.02 -3.11 13.58
N MET A 32 48.37 -1.83 13.52
CA MET A 32 47.64 -0.84 12.72
C MET A 32 47.75 -1.12 11.22
N HIS A 33 48.92 -1.51 10.72
CA HIS A 33 49.14 -1.84 9.31
C HIS A 33 48.40 -3.11 8.89
N SER A 34 48.20 -4.07 9.78
CA SER A 34 47.44 -5.29 9.48
C SER A 34 45.94 -5.04 9.26
N GLN A 35 45.37 -4.01 9.88
CA GLN A 35 43.98 -3.62 9.66
C GLN A 35 43.77 -2.88 8.34
N SER A 36 44.70 -2.03 7.92
CA SER A 36 44.59 -1.26 6.66
C SER A 36 44.67 -2.13 5.39
N VAL A 37 45.14 -3.36 5.50
CA VAL A 37 45.24 -4.33 4.39
C VAL A 37 43.95 -5.14 4.19
N LYS A 38 43.06 -5.15 5.20
CA LYS A 38 41.78 -5.88 5.10
C LYS A 38 40.85 -5.26 4.06
N LYS A 39 40.27 -6.12 3.24
CA LYS A 39 39.36 -5.72 2.12
C LYS A 39 38.02 -6.38 2.26
N CYS A 40 36.97 -5.64 1.96
CA CYS A 40 35.63 -6.17 1.89
C CYS A 40 35.54 -7.34 0.92
N GLN A 41 35.16 -8.52 1.40
CA GLN A 41 35.07 -9.75 0.61
C GLN A 41 33.72 -9.89 -0.07
N SER A 42 32.64 -9.54 0.61
CA SER A 42 31.29 -9.59 0.09
C SER A 42 30.35 -8.67 0.90
N VAL A 43 29.14 -8.42 0.37
CA VAL A 43 28.08 -7.68 1.05
C VAL A 43 26.89 -8.61 1.16
N VAL A 44 26.45 -8.88 2.38
CA VAL A 44 25.27 -9.68 2.70
C VAL A 44 24.24 -8.76 3.33
N VAL A 45 23.07 -8.70 2.73
CA VAL A 45 21.94 -7.88 3.21
C VAL A 45 20.88 -8.82 3.76
N ASP A 46 20.43 -8.52 4.97
CA ASP A 46 19.36 -9.18 5.66
C ASP A 46 18.26 -8.14 5.94
N ILE A 47 17.07 -8.36 5.40
CA ILE A 47 15.95 -7.43 5.53
C ILE A 47 14.89 -8.08 6.39
N THR A 48 14.58 -7.46 7.51
CA THR A 48 13.51 -7.86 8.41
C THR A 48 12.26 -7.04 8.10
N GLY A 49 11.18 -7.73 7.71
CA GLY A 49 9.90 -7.11 7.35
C GLY A 49 8.73 -8.05 7.62
N VAL A 50 7.52 -7.60 7.30
CA VAL A 50 6.28 -8.33 7.58
C VAL A 50 6.01 -9.39 6.51
N ASN A 51 5.88 -10.66 6.94
CA ASN A 51 5.44 -11.79 6.11
C ASN A 51 6.25 -12.04 4.83
N ASN A 52 7.55 -11.78 4.82
CA ASN A 52 8.43 -11.94 3.64
C ASN A 52 8.01 -11.13 2.39
N ASN A 53 7.23 -10.07 2.57
CA ASN A 53 6.87 -9.14 1.51
C ASN A 53 7.53 -7.80 1.81
N PHE A 54 8.46 -7.38 0.96
CA PHE A 54 9.30 -6.23 1.20
C PHE A 54 8.99 -5.09 0.22
N PHE A 55 8.98 -3.87 0.72
CA PHE A 55 8.87 -2.64 -0.07
C PHE A 55 10.22 -2.16 -0.59
N ILE A 56 11.30 -2.59 0.08
CA ILE A 56 12.69 -2.39 -0.33
C ILE A 56 13.34 -3.75 -0.56
N ASP A 57 14.24 -3.88 -1.51
CA ASP A 57 14.96 -5.12 -1.79
C ASP A 57 16.47 -5.00 -1.60
N GLU A 58 17.15 -6.15 -1.65
CA GLU A 58 18.60 -6.24 -1.52
C GLU A 58 19.34 -5.40 -2.57
N ALA A 59 18.79 -5.27 -3.79
CA ALA A 59 19.39 -4.50 -4.86
C ALA A 59 19.37 -3.00 -4.58
N ASP A 60 18.28 -2.49 -3.97
CA ASP A 60 18.16 -1.09 -3.56
C ASP A 60 19.22 -0.76 -2.50
N VAL A 61 19.32 -1.58 -1.44
CA VAL A 61 20.27 -1.42 -0.36
C VAL A 61 21.71 -1.43 -0.90
N LYS A 62 22.03 -2.43 -1.75
CA LYS A 62 23.36 -2.51 -2.40
C LYS A 62 23.64 -1.32 -3.30
N SER A 63 22.63 -0.78 -3.99
CA SER A 63 22.77 0.41 -4.83
C SER A 63 23.11 1.65 -3.99
N ILE A 64 22.44 1.84 -2.86
CA ILE A 64 22.72 2.95 -1.94
C ILE A 64 24.17 2.87 -1.43
N ILE A 65 24.62 1.67 -1.01
CA ILE A 65 25.98 1.42 -0.52
C ILE A 65 27.00 1.68 -1.65
N LYS A 66 26.74 1.14 -2.85
CA LYS A 66 27.58 1.33 -4.03
C LYS A 66 27.77 2.80 -4.38
N ASN A 67 26.69 3.58 -4.34
CA ASN A 67 26.74 5.02 -4.62
C ASN A 67 27.51 5.79 -3.55
N TYR A 68 27.41 5.39 -2.28
CA TYR A 68 28.16 6.02 -1.19
C TYR A 68 29.67 5.76 -1.32
N VAL A 69 30.06 4.52 -1.55
CA VAL A 69 31.46 4.09 -1.62
C VAL A 69 32.11 4.50 -2.97
N GLY A 70 31.34 5.00 -3.94
CA GLY A 70 31.83 5.41 -5.25
C GLY A 70 32.27 4.22 -6.13
N GLY A 71 31.44 3.16 -6.19
CA GLY A 71 31.68 1.98 -7.00
C GLY A 71 31.47 0.67 -6.23
N ASN A 72 31.97 -0.44 -6.76
CA ASN A 72 31.79 -1.75 -6.13
C ASN A 72 32.43 -1.77 -4.73
N PRO A 73 31.68 -2.11 -3.66
CA PRO A 73 32.22 -2.21 -2.30
C PRO A 73 33.22 -3.37 -2.14
N ILE A 74 33.09 -4.44 -2.92
CA ILE A 74 33.95 -5.63 -2.88
C ILE A 74 35.37 -5.27 -3.32
N GLY A 75 36.35 -5.64 -2.51
CA GLY A 75 37.78 -5.38 -2.74
C GLY A 75 38.29 -4.03 -2.23
N LYS A 76 37.41 -3.13 -1.74
CA LYS A 76 37.82 -1.88 -1.10
C LYS A 76 38.34 -2.11 0.33
N SER A 77 39.29 -1.27 0.79
CA SER A 77 39.73 -1.30 2.16
C SER A 77 38.62 -1.05 3.15
N LEU A 78 38.58 -1.82 4.26
CA LEU A 78 37.60 -1.63 5.33
C LEU A 78 37.64 -0.21 5.92
N GLU A 79 38.81 0.41 5.98
CA GLU A 79 38.99 1.80 6.48
C GLU A 79 38.23 2.85 5.63
N SER A 80 37.95 2.53 4.36
CA SER A 80 37.22 3.43 3.47
C SER A 80 35.71 3.48 3.74
N PHE A 81 35.18 2.59 4.60
CA PHE A 81 33.78 2.51 4.95
C PHE A 81 33.53 3.26 6.26
N ASN A 82 32.89 4.41 6.18
CA ASN A 82 32.27 5.02 7.36
C ASN A 82 30.88 4.39 7.54
N LEU A 83 30.81 3.31 8.31
CA LEU A 83 29.58 2.54 8.50
C LEU A 83 28.42 3.41 8.99
N ARG A 84 28.70 4.30 9.96
CA ARG A 84 27.70 5.20 10.51
C ARG A 84 27.12 6.17 9.48
N ASP A 85 27.93 6.66 8.54
CA ASP A 85 27.41 7.51 7.46
C ASP A 85 26.57 6.73 6.45
N ILE A 86 26.92 5.45 6.24
CA ILE A 86 26.14 4.54 5.38
C ILE A 86 24.80 4.22 6.04
N GLU A 87 24.78 3.91 7.35
CA GLU A 87 23.56 3.72 8.14
C GLU A 87 22.65 4.93 8.04
N ASN A 88 23.17 6.11 8.36
CA ASN A 88 22.41 7.38 8.26
C ASN A 88 21.88 7.65 6.84
N ARG A 89 22.56 7.15 5.80
CA ARG A 89 22.13 7.33 4.42
C ARG A 89 21.05 6.33 4.03
N LEU A 90 21.11 5.11 4.52
CA LEU A 90 20.08 4.09 4.37
C LEU A 90 18.79 4.52 5.09
N GLU A 91 18.91 5.02 6.32
CA GLU A 91 17.77 5.52 7.11
C GLU A 91 17.09 6.77 6.53
N LYS A 92 17.68 7.43 5.51
CA LYS A 92 17.00 8.47 4.74
C LYS A 92 15.96 7.93 3.79
N ASP A 93 16.05 6.65 3.43
CA ASP A 93 14.98 6.00 2.71
C ASP A 93 13.76 5.88 3.61
N THR A 94 12.62 6.31 3.09
CA THR A 94 11.38 6.40 3.90
C THR A 94 10.90 5.02 4.36
N TRP A 95 11.26 3.95 3.64
CA TRP A 95 10.89 2.59 3.99
C TRP A 95 11.81 1.93 5.01
N ILE A 96 12.98 2.49 5.27
CA ILE A 96 13.92 1.96 6.26
C ILE A 96 13.63 2.59 7.62
N LYS A 97 13.39 1.75 8.62
CA LYS A 97 13.20 2.16 10.01
C LYS A 97 14.51 2.25 10.76
N ASN A 98 15.38 1.28 10.53
CA ASN A 98 16.69 1.16 11.16
C ASN A 98 17.63 0.42 10.22
N ALA A 99 18.92 0.78 10.22
CA ALA A 99 19.96 0.11 9.47
C ALA A 99 21.17 -0.11 10.36
N GLU A 100 21.62 -1.35 10.46
CA GLU A 100 22.81 -1.73 11.23
C GLU A 100 23.85 -2.36 10.31
N LEU A 101 25.07 -1.80 10.29
CA LEU A 101 26.14 -2.27 9.46
C LEU A 101 27.34 -2.66 10.32
N TYR A 102 27.92 -3.83 10.03
CA TYR A 102 29.16 -4.26 10.65
C TYR A 102 29.95 -5.20 9.74
N PHE A 103 31.27 -5.25 9.94
CA PHE A 103 32.10 -6.27 9.31
C PHE A 103 32.20 -7.49 10.23
N ASP A 104 31.98 -8.68 9.68
CA ASP A 104 32.22 -9.92 10.38
C ASP A 104 33.74 -10.30 10.38
N ASN A 105 34.09 -11.40 11.08
CA ASN A 105 35.44 -11.88 11.16
C ASN A 105 36.07 -12.30 9.83
N ASN A 106 35.23 -12.49 8.79
CA ASN A 106 35.67 -12.87 7.45
C ASN A 106 35.72 -11.67 6.50
N ASP A 107 35.73 -10.44 7.04
CA ASP A 107 35.73 -9.19 6.30
C ASP A 107 34.51 -9.04 5.36
N VAL A 108 33.36 -9.67 5.70
CA VAL A 108 32.09 -9.55 5.01
C VAL A 108 31.30 -8.39 5.62
N LEU A 109 30.82 -7.47 4.80
CA LEU A 109 29.92 -6.41 5.23
C LEU A 109 28.53 -7.00 5.44
N ARG A 110 28.10 -7.08 6.70
CA ARG A 110 26.74 -7.46 7.09
C ARG A 110 25.90 -6.20 7.19
N VAL A 111 24.77 -6.22 6.54
CA VAL A 111 23.80 -5.11 6.50
C VAL A 111 22.46 -5.67 6.96
N HIS A 112 22.03 -5.24 8.13
CA HIS A 112 20.73 -5.59 8.69
C HIS A 112 19.80 -4.40 8.56
N ILE A 113 18.67 -4.59 7.91
CA ILE A 113 17.66 -3.56 7.65
C ILE A 113 16.36 -3.95 8.32
N ASP A 114 15.87 -3.07 9.19
CA ASP A 114 14.49 -3.14 9.69
C ASP A 114 13.60 -2.27 8.80
N GLU A 115 12.67 -2.90 8.09
CA GLU A 115 11.72 -2.21 7.24
C GLU A 115 10.57 -1.60 8.06
N ARG A 116 10.03 -0.45 7.60
CA ARG A 116 8.82 0.13 8.18
C ARG A 116 7.59 -0.68 7.78
N GLU A 117 6.78 -0.97 8.78
CA GLU A 117 5.54 -1.71 8.61
C GLU A 117 4.38 -0.73 8.40
N PRO A 118 3.75 -0.70 7.21
CA PRO A 118 2.60 0.15 6.99
C PRO A 118 1.37 -0.40 7.71
N ALA A 119 0.63 0.49 8.38
CA ALA A 119 -0.54 0.16 9.17
C ALA A 119 -1.86 0.50 8.46
N ALA A 120 -1.90 1.51 7.60
CA ALA A 120 -3.10 1.91 6.86
C ALA A 120 -2.74 2.52 5.52
N ARG A 121 -3.65 2.43 4.54
CA ARG A 121 -3.56 3.11 3.26
C ARG A 121 -4.56 4.25 3.21
N LEU A 122 -4.10 5.45 2.87
CA LEU A 122 -4.92 6.66 2.81
C LEU A 122 -4.99 7.21 1.40
N PHE A 123 -6.20 7.61 1.02
CA PHE A 123 -6.49 8.38 -0.19
C PHE A 123 -6.89 9.79 0.24
N ALA A 124 -6.10 10.76 -0.14
CA ALA A 124 -6.34 12.15 0.24
C ALA A 124 -7.26 12.87 -0.76
N THR A 125 -7.83 13.98 -0.31
CA THR A 125 -8.74 14.81 -1.12
C THR A 125 -8.05 15.51 -2.31
N ASP A 126 -6.70 15.64 -2.27
CA ASP A 126 -5.89 16.16 -3.37
C ASP A 126 -5.57 15.09 -4.44
N GLY A 127 -6.09 13.87 -4.29
CA GLY A 127 -5.82 12.72 -5.18
C GLY A 127 -4.54 11.95 -4.85
N SER A 128 -3.73 12.41 -3.88
CA SER A 128 -2.55 11.66 -3.46
C SER A 128 -2.92 10.42 -2.65
N THR A 129 -2.09 9.38 -2.77
CA THR A 129 -2.24 8.13 -2.01
C THR A 129 -0.93 7.84 -1.30
N PHE A 130 -1.01 7.39 -0.05
CA PHE A 130 0.15 7.06 0.77
C PHE A 130 -0.21 6.03 1.85
N TYR A 131 0.83 5.45 2.45
CA TYR A 131 0.67 4.63 3.66
C TYR A 131 1.06 5.42 4.90
N ILE A 132 0.63 4.96 6.06
CA ILE A 132 1.17 5.38 7.36
C ILE A 132 1.65 4.15 8.12
N ASP A 133 2.76 4.29 8.84
CA ASP A 133 3.24 3.28 9.78
C ASP A 133 2.66 3.47 11.20
N THR A 134 3.04 2.59 12.11
CA THR A 134 2.64 2.66 13.53
C THR A 134 3.18 3.90 14.26
N SER A 135 4.19 4.57 13.71
CA SER A 135 4.76 5.83 14.22
C SER A 135 4.10 7.07 13.61
N ILE A 136 3.10 6.89 12.76
CA ILE A 136 2.42 7.98 12.00
C ILE A 136 3.37 8.61 10.95
N MET A 137 4.42 7.91 10.56
CA MET A 137 5.24 8.32 9.43
C MET A 137 4.48 8.07 8.13
N ILE A 138 4.50 9.07 7.23
CA ILE A 138 3.93 8.93 5.88
C ILE A 138 4.93 8.19 5.00
N LEU A 139 4.47 7.09 4.40
CA LEU A 139 5.24 6.26 3.50
C LEU A 139 4.68 6.39 2.07
N PRO A 140 5.52 6.55 1.05
CA PRO A 140 5.06 6.60 -0.34
C PRO A 140 4.53 5.24 -0.79
N LEU A 141 3.85 5.21 -1.93
CA LEU A 141 3.55 3.95 -2.61
C LEU A 141 4.84 3.32 -3.11
N SER A 142 4.87 2.00 -3.14
CA SER A 142 5.95 1.22 -3.78
C SER A 142 5.41 0.54 -5.03
N ASP A 143 6.23 0.52 -6.07
CA ASP A 143 5.92 -0.22 -7.30
C ASP A 143 6.15 -1.73 -7.15
N LYS A 144 6.86 -2.14 -6.09
CA LYS A 144 7.25 -3.54 -5.86
C LYS A 144 6.16 -4.34 -5.15
N PHE A 145 5.51 -3.73 -4.18
CA PHE A 145 4.54 -4.42 -3.33
C PHE A 145 3.39 -3.50 -2.91
N SER A 146 2.20 -4.07 -2.81
CA SER A 146 1.02 -3.40 -2.28
C SER A 146 0.44 -4.20 -1.11
N ALA A 147 0.55 -3.65 0.09
CA ALA A 147 0.05 -4.29 1.30
C ALA A 147 -1.49 -4.30 1.33
N ARG A 148 -2.06 -5.41 1.80
CA ARG A 148 -3.50 -5.53 2.05
C ARG A 148 -3.84 -4.96 3.43
N LEU A 149 -4.14 -3.68 3.47
CA LEU A 149 -4.38 -2.90 4.68
C LEU A 149 -5.78 -2.27 4.65
N PRO A 150 -6.31 -1.84 5.81
CA PRO A 150 -7.49 -1.00 5.84
C PRO A 150 -7.29 0.27 5.02
N VAL A 151 -8.30 0.60 4.21
CA VAL A 151 -8.29 1.74 3.30
C VAL A 151 -9.11 2.87 3.91
N PHE A 152 -8.51 4.06 3.96
CA PHE A 152 -9.17 5.28 4.40
C PHE A 152 -9.25 6.26 3.24
N THR A 153 -10.42 6.86 3.02
CA THR A 153 -10.67 7.81 1.92
C THR A 153 -10.99 9.19 2.46
N ASN A 154 -10.87 10.20 1.60
CA ASN A 154 -11.16 11.61 1.91
C ASN A 154 -10.30 12.20 3.03
N PHE A 155 -9.04 11.75 3.17
CA PHE A 155 -8.13 12.37 4.13
C PHE A 155 -7.88 13.84 3.74
N PRO A 156 -8.17 14.82 4.63
CA PRO A 156 -7.98 16.22 4.31
C PRO A 156 -6.49 16.57 4.28
N LYS A 157 -5.90 16.61 3.10
CA LYS A 157 -4.52 17.05 2.92
C LYS A 157 -4.51 18.46 2.34
N SER A 158 -4.04 19.40 3.12
CA SER A 158 -3.83 20.79 2.70
C SER A 158 -2.34 21.10 2.77
N ASN A 159 -1.70 21.23 1.61
CA ASN A 159 -0.28 21.56 1.47
C ASN A 159 0.72 20.49 2.00
N ASN A 160 2.01 20.74 1.80
CA ASN A 160 3.10 19.80 2.16
C ASN A 160 3.35 19.61 3.67
N SER A 161 2.61 20.29 4.55
CA SER A 161 2.78 20.17 6.00
C SER A 161 1.53 19.56 6.67
N ILE A 162 1.76 18.60 7.55
CA ILE A 162 0.70 18.00 8.37
C ILE A 162 0.39 18.96 9.53
N SER A 163 -0.87 19.38 9.64
CA SER A 163 -1.33 20.17 10.78
C SER A 163 -1.44 19.32 12.04
N ILE A 164 -1.52 19.95 13.22
CA ILE A 164 -1.78 19.25 14.49
C ILE A 164 -3.11 18.50 14.42
N ALA A 165 -4.12 19.09 13.80
CA ALA A 165 -5.42 18.46 13.62
C ALA A 165 -5.35 17.22 12.69
N ASP A 166 -4.49 17.24 11.67
CA ASP A 166 -4.26 16.11 10.78
C ASP A 166 -3.48 15.00 11.50
N SER A 167 -2.50 15.35 12.33
CA SER A 167 -1.78 14.39 13.17
C SER A 167 -2.72 13.66 14.16
N ASN A 168 -3.69 14.36 14.74
CA ASN A 168 -4.69 13.72 15.61
C ASN A 168 -5.62 12.80 14.81
N LEU A 169 -5.99 13.21 13.59
CA LEU A 169 -6.80 12.39 12.69
C LEU A 169 -6.03 11.12 12.28
N LEU A 170 -4.73 11.21 11.97
CA LEU A 170 -3.88 10.05 11.66
C LEU A 170 -3.78 9.09 12.85
N ARG A 171 -3.71 9.60 14.09
CA ARG A 171 -3.78 8.73 15.28
C ARG A 171 -5.11 7.99 15.38
N SER A 172 -6.21 8.66 15.07
CA SER A 172 -7.55 8.04 15.04
C SER A 172 -7.63 6.96 13.94
N VAL A 173 -7.08 7.25 12.76
CA VAL A 173 -6.95 6.27 11.66
C VAL A 173 -6.17 5.04 12.12
N LEU A 174 -5.03 5.25 12.79
CA LEU A 174 -4.18 4.17 13.28
C LEU A 174 -4.92 3.26 14.26
N VAL A 175 -5.60 3.85 15.26
CA VAL A 175 -6.36 3.07 16.26
C VAL A 175 -7.46 2.24 15.60
N ILE A 176 -8.21 2.82 14.66
CA ILE A 176 -9.26 2.09 13.93
C ILE A 176 -8.63 0.98 13.07
N SER A 177 -7.54 1.28 12.36
CA SER A 177 -6.85 0.34 11.50
C SER A 177 -6.32 -0.87 12.26
N GLU A 178 -5.69 -0.65 13.41
CA GLU A 178 -5.20 -1.73 14.28
C GLU A 178 -6.33 -2.66 14.75
N HIS A 179 -7.50 -2.10 15.08
CA HIS A 179 -8.64 -2.92 15.47
C HIS A 179 -9.23 -3.71 14.30
N LEU A 180 -9.26 -3.12 13.10
CA LEU A 180 -9.68 -3.83 11.89
C LEU A 180 -8.73 -4.99 11.57
N GLN A 181 -7.43 -4.78 11.63
CA GLN A 181 -6.43 -5.81 11.32
C GLN A 181 -6.41 -6.97 12.33
N LYS A 182 -6.71 -6.69 13.60
CA LYS A 182 -6.77 -7.72 14.66
C LYS A 182 -7.95 -8.67 14.52
N ASP A 183 -9.00 -8.30 13.78
CA ASP A 183 -10.21 -9.12 13.60
C ASP A 183 -10.42 -9.45 12.11
N SER A 184 -10.19 -10.71 11.74
CA SER A 184 -10.34 -11.19 10.36
C SER A 184 -11.75 -11.00 9.80
N PHE A 185 -12.80 -11.05 10.63
CA PHE A 185 -14.16 -10.78 10.22
C PHE A 185 -14.33 -9.31 9.81
N LEU A 186 -13.81 -8.38 10.61
CA LEU A 186 -13.89 -6.95 10.32
C LEU A 186 -13.09 -6.60 9.04
N MET A 187 -11.87 -7.15 8.90
CA MET A 187 -11.06 -6.99 7.69
C MET A 187 -11.73 -7.55 6.43
N ALA A 188 -12.47 -8.65 6.57
CA ALA A 188 -13.22 -9.21 5.45
C ALA A 188 -14.49 -8.42 5.14
N MET A 189 -15.10 -7.79 6.15
CA MET A 189 -16.40 -7.14 6.07
C MET A 189 -16.33 -5.70 5.60
N ILE A 190 -15.35 -4.93 6.07
CA ILE A 190 -15.20 -3.51 5.73
C ILE A 190 -14.37 -3.40 4.45
N ASP A 191 -14.89 -2.64 3.49
CA ASP A 191 -14.20 -2.33 2.24
C ASP A 191 -13.32 -1.10 2.39
N GLN A 192 -13.92 -0.01 2.86
CA GLN A 192 -13.23 1.26 3.09
C GLN A 192 -13.82 2.02 4.28
N VAL A 193 -13.04 2.92 4.82
CA VAL A 193 -13.43 3.85 5.88
C VAL A 193 -13.34 5.26 5.31
N ASP A 194 -14.47 5.95 5.24
CA ASP A 194 -14.56 7.32 4.75
C ASP A 194 -14.38 8.32 5.88
N ILE A 195 -13.55 9.33 5.65
CA ILE A 195 -13.32 10.44 6.58
C ILE A 195 -14.24 11.58 6.18
N THR A 196 -15.19 11.90 7.04
CA THR A 196 -16.15 12.98 6.78
C THR A 196 -15.51 14.36 6.93
N ALA A 197 -16.19 15.40 6.44
CA ALA A 197 -15.77 16.79 6.62
C ALA A 197 -15.65 17.20 8.10
N GLN A 198 -16.39 16.55 9.00
CA GLN A 198 -16.33 16.75 10.45
C GLN A 198 -15.19 15.96 11.12
N ARG A 199 -14.33 15.28 10.33
CA ARG A 199 -13.23 14.41 10.80
C ARG A 199 -13.72 13.24 11.66
N THR A 200 -14.92 12.75 11.36
CA THR A 200 -15.47 11.50 11.87
C THR A 200 -15.38 10.41 10.80
N PHE A 201 -15.72 9.17 11.14
CA PHE A 201 -15.54 8.02 10.28
C PHE A 201 -16.88 7.40 9.92
N GLU A 202 -17.03 7.10 8.64
CA GLU A 202 -18.10 6.28 8.09
C GLU A 202 -17.47 5.07 7.39
N MET A 203 -18.07 3.89 7.53
CA MET A 203 -17.52 2.67 6.94
C MET A 203 -18.45 2.14 5.88
N VAL A 204 -17.88 1.67 4.78
CA VAL A 204 -18.59 1.01 3.70
C VAL A 204 -18.30 -0.49 3.79
N PRO A 205 -19.32 -1.33 3.97
CA PRO A 205 -19.13 -2.77 3.97
C PRO A 205 -18.99 -3.31 2.54
N LYS A 206 -18.29 -4.44 2.38
CA LYS A 206 -18.18 -5.16 1.10
C LYS A 206 -19.48 -5.80 0.65
N ILE A 207 -20.35 -6.12 1.60
CA ILE A 207 -21.63 -6.76 1.34
C ILE A 207 -22.75 -5.85 1.86
N GLY A 208 -23.69 -5.52 0.98
CA GLY A 208 -24.79 -4.61 1.25
C GLY A 208 -24.48 -3.17 0.86
N ASN A 209 -25.49 -2.29 0.94
CA ASN A 209 -25.42 -0.89 0.52
C ASN A 209 -25.63 0.06 1.70
N GLN A 210 -25.46 -0.43 2.92
CA GLN A 210 -25.62 0.39 4.12
C GLN A 210 -24.34 1.16 4.43
N THR A 211 -24.52 2.40 4.89
CA THR A 211 -23.42 3.18 5.47
C THR A 211 -23.36 2.92 6.98
N ILE A 212 -22.19 2.61 7.50
CA ILE A 212 -21.95 2.42 8.92
C ILE A 212 -21.38 3.73 9.48
N VAL A 213 -22.18 4.48 10.24
CA VAL A 213 -21.75 5.71 10.91
C VAL A 213 -21.01 5.32 12.18
N PHE A 214 -19.68 5.32 12.11
CA PHE A 214 -18.80 4.96 13.22
C PHE A 214 -18.58 6.12 14.19
N GLY A 215 -18.54 7.35 13.66
CA GLY A 215 -18.28 8.57 14.43
C GLY A 215 -16.79 8.78 14.70
N ASP A 216 -16.44 9.21 15.90
CA ASP A 216 -15.06 9.43 16.32
C ASP A 216 -14.34 8.12 16.69
N ALA A 217 -13.02 8.21 16.95
CA ALA A 217 -12.20 7.09 17.39
C ALA A 217 -12.21 6.87 18.93
N THR A 218 -13.30 7.23 19.59
CA THR A 218 -13.51 6.87 21.01
C THR A 218 -14.20 5.52 21.11
N GLU A 219 -13.93 4.77 22.16
CA GLU A 219 -14.55 3.45 22.43
C GLU A 219 -14.56 2.50 21.21
N VAL A 220 -13.47 2.52 20.43
CA VAL A 220 -13.36 1.79 19.15
C VAL A 220 -13.67 0.30 19.31
N ALA A 221 -13.14 -0.33 20.35
CA ALA A 221 -13.37 -1.74 20.63
C ALA A 221 -14.87 -2.06 20.86
N GLU A 222 -15.57 -1.22 21.65
CA GLU A 222 -17.01 -1.41 21.92
C GLU A 222 -17.85 -1.21 20.64
N LYS A 223 -17.51 -0.21 19.83
CA LYS A 223 -18.18 0.03 18.55
C LYS A 223 -18.05 -1.17 17.62
N PHE A 224 -16.88 -1.76 17.52
CA PHE A 224 -16.67 -2.96 16.70
C PHE A 224 -17.38 -4.20 17.26
N ILE A 225 -17.41 -4.37 18.59
CA ILE A 225 -18.19 -5.45 19.22
C ILE A 225 -19.69 -5.29 18.89
N LYS A 226 -20.23 -4.08 19.01
CA LYS A 226 -21.64 -3.78 18.64
C LYS A 226 -21.89 -4.07 17.15
N LEU A 227 -21.00 -3.64 16.28
CA LEU A 227 -21.10 -3.90 14.85
C LEU A 227 -21.11 -5.41 14.54
N LYS A 228 -20.17 -6.16 15.10
CA LYS A 228 -20.06 -7.61 14.93
C LYS A 228 -21.32 -8.33 15.44
N MET A 229 -21.84 -7.88 16.59
CA MET A 229 -23.09 -8.42 17.15
C MET A 229 -24.26 -8.13 16.23
N PHE A 230 -24.37 -6.92 15.66
CA PHE A 230 -25.41 -6.55 14.72
C PHE A 230 -25.36 -7.44 13.45
N TYR A 231 -24.18 -7.61 12.87
CA TYR A 231 -24.02 -8.47 11.69
C TYR A 231 -24.27 -9.96 11.96
N SER A 232 -23.95 -10.44 13.15
CA SER A 232 -24.14 -11.85 13.50
C SER A 232 -25.56 -12.18 13.94
N LYS A 233 -26.31 -11.23 14.52
CA LYS A 233 -27.64 -11.49 15.10
C LYS A 233 -28.80 -10.86 14.32
N VAL A 234 -28.61 -9.66 13.79
CA VAL A 234 -29.70 -8.91 13.15
C VAL A 234 -29.75 -9.14 11.65
N ILE A 235 -28.62 -9.03 10.95
CA ILE A 235 -28.56 -9.15 9.49
C ILE A 235 -29.06 -10.50 8.96
N PRO A 236 -28.73 -11.66 9.56
CA PRO A 236 -29.22 -12.95 9.07
C PRO A 236 -30.76 -13.08 9.10
N VAL A 237 -31.41 -12.39 10.03
CA VAL A 237 -32.86 -12.40 10.16
C VAL A 237 -33.51 -11.29 9.33
N ALA A 238 -32.91 -10.11 9.29
CA ALA A 238 -33.49 -8.93 8.64
C ALA A 238 -33.17 -8.85 7.13
N GLY A 239 -32.07 -9.45 6.69
CA GLY A 239 -31.55 -9.36 5.32
C GLY A 239 -30.54 -8.21 5.14
N TRP A 240 -29.61 -8.41 4.20
CA TRP A 240 -28.49 -7.49 3.93
C TRP A 240 -28.88 -6.12 3.37
N SER A 241 -30.01 -6.05 2.67
CA SER A 241 -30.47 -4.82 2.01
C SER A 241 -31.56 -4.06 2.77
N ARG A 242 -31.87 -4.47 4.01
CA ARG A 242 -32.97 -3.87 4.78
C ARG A 242 -32.67 -2.48 5.29
N TYR A 243 -31.42 -2.24 5.69
CA TYR A 243 -31.01 -0.99 6.32
C TYR A 243 -30.24 -0.09 5.37
N SER A 244 -30.46 1.23 5.45
CA SER A 244 -29.66 2.23 4.73
C SER A 244 -28.47 2.72 5.58
N THR A 245 -28.65 2.81 6.89
CA THR A 245 -27.63 3.33 7.82
C THR A 245 -27.60 2.51 9.11
N ILE A 246 -26.39 2.22 9.59
CA ILE A 246 -26.13 1.59 10.89
C ILE A 246 -25.30 2.57 11.71
N ASN A 247 -25.86 3.16 12.76
CA ASN A 247 -25.17 4.15 13.59
C ASN A 247 -24.67 3.51 14.89
N LEU A 248 -23.36 3.62 15.13
CA LEU A 248 -22.63 3.06 16.28
C LEU A 248 -22.25 4.09 17.34
N GLN A 249 -22.57 5.37 17.10
CA GLN A 249 -22.18 6.48 18.00
C GLN A 249 -22.88 6.44 19.36
N TYR A 250 -24.04 5.82 19.41
CA TYR A 250 -24.83 5.75 20.65
C TYR A 250 -24.24 4.73 21.64
N LYS A 251 -24.14 5.14 22.89
CA LYS A 251 -23.63 4.28 23.95
C LYS A 251 -24.54 3.07 24.15
N SER A 252 -23.94 1.87 24.19
CA SER A 252 -24.61 0.59 24.47
C SER A 252 -25.75 0.18 23.52
N GLN A 253 -25.93 0.87 22.39
CA GLN A 253 -26.96 0.52 21.39
C GLN A 253 -26.50 0.75 19.96
N VAL A 254 -27.15 0.07 19.01
CA VAL A 254 -27.01 0.29 17.58
C VAL A 254 -28.33 0.82 17.05
N VAL A 255 -28.29 1.96 16.36
CA VAL A 255 -29.47 2.55 15.71
C VAL A 255 -29.39 2.31 14.21
N ALA A 256 -30.32 1.56 13.66
CA ALA A 256 -30.33 1.24 12.25
C ALA A 256 -31.57 1.84 11.56
N LYS A 257 -31.34 2.64 10.49
CA LYS A 257 -32.41 3.22 9.67
C LYS A 257 -32.82 2.20 8.60
N ILE A 258 -34.09 1.89 8.53
CA ILE A 258 -34.67 1.04 7.47
C ILE A 258 -34.71 1.84 6.17
N LYS A 259 -34.35 1.20 5.05
CA LYS A 259 -34.46 1.81 3.71
C LYS A 259 -35.91 2.18 3.37
N ASP A 260 -36.11 3.42 3.02
CA ASP A 260 -37.36 3.91 2.48
C ASP A 260 -37.45 3.72 0.94
N ALA A 261 -38.55 4.18 0.33
CA ALA A 261 -38.71 4.07 -1.10
C ALA A 261 -37.74 4.94 -1.90
N ALA A 262 -37.34 6.09 -1.35
CA ALA A 262 -36.34 6.99 -1.96
C ALA A 262 -34.95 6.37 -1.95
N ASP A 263 -34.53 5.76 -0.83
CA ASP A 263 -33.27 5.04 -0.72
C ASP A 263 -33.17 3.89 -1.76
N LYS A 264 -34.27 3.15 -1.97
CA LYS A 264 -34.32 2.05 -2.93
C LYS A 264 -34.22 2.54 -4.39
N SER A 265 -34.85 3.67 -4.71
CA SER A 265 -34.73 4.26 -6.04
C SER A 265 -33.35 4.81 -6.33
N ALA A 266 -32.71 5.44 -5.35
CA ALA A 266 -31.34 5.92 -5.46
C ALA A 266 -30.32 4.77 -5.68
N ASP A 267 -30.48 3.66 -4.95
CA ASP A 267 -29.66 2.46 -5.14
C ASP A 267 -29.82 1.88 -6.56
N SER A 268 -31.04 1.84 -7.08
CA SER A 268 -31.31 1.35 -8.44
C SER A 268 -30.65 2.25 -9.49
N LEU A 269 -30.76 3.58 -9.36
CA LEU A 269 -30.10 4.53 -10.26
C LEU A 269 -28.59 4.41 -10.22
N ARG A 270 -28.00 4.28 -9.03
CA ARG A 270 -26.55 4.09 -8.86
C ARG A 270 -26.06 2.79 -9.51
N THR A 271 -26.83 1.72 -9.38
CA THR A 271 -26.52 0.43 -10.02
C THR A 271 -26.54 0.56 -11.54
N LEU A 272 -27.53 1.24 -12.11
CA LEU A 272 -27.60 1.50 -13.54
C LEU A 272 -26.40 2.34 -14.03
N GLN A 273 -26.00 3.38 -13.29
CA GLN A 273 -24.84 4.19 -13.62
C GLN A 273 -23.54 3.37 -13.60
N ILE A 274 -23.35 2.52 -12.60
CA ILE A 274 -22.18 1.64 -12.51
C ILE A 274 -22.16 0.64 -13.67
N MET A 275 -23.30 0.03 -14.01
CA MET A 275 -23.39 -0.88 -15.17
C MET A 275 -23.05 -0.16 -16.47
N GLN A 276 -23.49 1.09 -16.62
CA GLN A 276 -23.19 1.91 -17.79
C GLN A 276 -21.70 2.21 -17.90
N LEU A 277 -21.05 2.60 -16.79
CA LEU A 277 -19.60 2.81 -16.73
C LEU A 277 -18.79 1.54 -17.03
N ILE A 278 -19.24 0.40 -16.54
CA ILE A 278 -18.60 -0.90 -16.84
C ILE A 278 -18.73 -1.23 -18.32
N ALA A 279 -19.91 -1.01 -18.91
CA ALA A 279 -20.15 -1.24 -20.32
C ALA A 279 -19.30 -0.32 -21.22
N GLU A 280 -19.19 0.96 -20.86
CA GLU A 280 -18.32 1.93 -21.56
C GLU A 280 -16.85 1.53 -21.49
N ARG A 281 -16.34 1.14 -20.31
CA ARG A 281 -14.97 0.66 -20.16
C ARG A 281 -14.69 -0.63 -20.92
N ALA A 282 -15.66 -1.56 -20.91
CA ALA A 282 -15.55 -2.78 -21.69
C ALA A 282 -15.51 -2.51 -23.19
N ALA A 283 -16.30 -1.56 -23.69
CA ALA A 283 -16.27 -1.12 -25.08
C ALA A 283 -14.93 -0.47 -25.46
N GLN A 284 -14.40 0.42 -24.60
CA GLN A 284 -13.08 1.04 -24.80
C GLN A 284 -11.95 -0.01 -24.83
N GLN A 285 -11.98 -0.98 -23.92
CA GLN A 285 -10.98 -2.07 -23.92
C GLN A 285 -11.09 -2.96 -25.17
N ALA A 286 -12.30 -3.17 -25.70
CA ALA A 286 -12.50 -3.90 -26.94
C ALA A 286 -11.95 -3.13 -28.14
N GLU A 287 -12.15 -1.80 -28.22
CA GLU A 287 -11.56 -0.94 -29.24
C GLU A 287 -10.04 -0.91 -29.19
N ASP A 288 -9.46 -0.72 -27.98
CA ASP A 288 -8.01 -0.76 -27.79
C ASP A 288 -7.39 -2.11 -28.17
N SER A 289 -8.10 -3.19 -27.91
CA SER A 289 -7.67 -4.54 -28.30
C SER A 289 -7.68 -4.71 -29.83
N THR A 290 -8.72 -4.24 -30.51
CA THR A 290 -8.80 -4.30 -31.97
C THR A 290 -7.76 -3.44 -32.66
N ILE A 291 -7.43 -2.26 -32.10
CA ILE A 291 -6.38 -1.39 -32.62
C ILE A 291 -5.00 -2.08 -32.46
N LYS A 292 -4.73 -2.71 -31.33
CA LYS A 292 -3.49 -3.48 -31.13
C LYS A 292 -3.35 -4.64 -32.09
N PHE A 293 -4.38 -5.44 -32.31
CA PHE A 293 -4.39 -6.53 -33.28
C PHE A 293 -4.22 -6.03 -34.73
N ALA A 294 -4.80 -4.88 -35.09
CA ALA A 294 -4.62 -4.28 -36.40
C ALA A 294 -3.19 -3.76 -36.61
N GLN A 295 -2.58 -3.21 -35.57
CA GLN A 295 -1.23 -2.67 -35.59
C GLN A 295 -0.15 -3.79 -35.64
N GLU A 296 -0.39 -4.89 -34.93
CA GLU A 296 0.45 -6.09 -34.94
C GLU A 296 0.40 -6.80 -36.29
N ASN A 297 -0.76 -6.91 -36.93
CA ASN A 297 -0.93 -7.42 -38.26
C ASN A 297 -0.33 -6.51 -39.35
N ALA A 298 -0.37 -5.18 -39.17
CA ALA A 298 0.27 -4.24 -40.10
C ALA A 298 1.80 -4.24 -40.01
N SER A 299 2.38 -4.55 -38.86
CA SER A 299 3.83 -4.70 -38.68
C SER A 299 4.36 -6.04 -39.21
N ASN A 300 3.55 -7.09 -39.23
CA ASN A 300 3.93 -8.41 -39.77
C ASN A 300 3.79 -8.50 -41.30
N THR A 301 3.15 -7.54 -41.98
CA THR A 301 3.04 -7.55 -43.45
C THR A 301 4.24 -6.92 -44.15
N SER A 302 5.21 -6.35 -43.45
CA SER A 302 6.43 -5.79 -44.08
C SER A 302 7.60 -6.74 -44.17
N ASP A 303 7.49 -7.98 -43.69
CA ASP A 303 8.57 -8.98 -43.73
C ASP A 303 8.20 -10.24 -44.50
N GLY A 304 7.37 -10.08 -45.53
CA GLY A 304 6.88 -11.17 -46.42
C GLY A 304 7.89 -11.74 -47.41
N SER A 305 9.21 -11.45 -47.29
CA SER A 305 10.21 -11.93 -48.24
C SER A 305 11.13 -13.05 -47.73
N MET A 306 10.92 -13.57 -46.52
CA MET A 306 11.80 -14.60 -45.94
C MET A 306 11.15 -15.98 -45.69
N ILE A 307 9.88 -16.17 -46.06
CA ILE A 307 9.19 -17.45 -45.79
C ILE A 307 9.08 -18.37 -47.01
N GLU A 308 9.51 -17.95 -48.19
CA GLU A 308 9.39 -18.79 -49.40
C GLU A 308 10.57 -19.76 -49.64
N GLN A 309 11.58 -19.84 -48.78
CA GLN A 309 12.75 -20.73 -48.95
C GLN A 309 12.84 -21.92 -47.98
N SER A 310 11.85 -22.21 -47.15
CA SER A 310 11.95 -23.35 -46.21
C SER A 310 10.90 -24.45 -46.36
N ILE A 311 10.09 -24.44 -47.43
CA ILE A 311 9.05 -25.49 -47.67
C ILE A 311 9.50 -26.58 -48.68
N GLU A 312 10.72 -26.52 -49.19
CA GLU A 312 11.19 -27.51 -50.16
C GLU A 312 12.36 -28.35 -49.64
N ARG A 313 12.19 -29.00 -48.51
CA ARG A 313 13.01 -30.15 -48.10
C ARG A 313 12.34 -30.89 -46.94
N ASP A 314 11.91 -32.09 -47.24
CA ASP A 314 11.61 -33.25 -46.40
C ASP A 314 10.18 -33.77 -46.52
N LEU A 315 9.95 -34.47 -47.63
CA LEU A 315 9.02 -35.57 -47.72
C LEU A 315 9.84 -36.89 -47.59
N PRO A 316 9.56 -37.73 -46.64
CA PRO A 316 9.78 -39.18 -46.80
C PRO A 316 8.46 -39.89 -47.09
N THR A 317 8.46 -40.51 -48.23
CA THR A 317 7.58 -41.61 -48.62
C THR A 317 7.81 -42.83 -47.70
N GLU A 318 6.75 -43.48 -47.31
CA GLU A 318 6.49 -44.93 -47.21
C GLU A 318 5.30 -45.19 -46.25
N THR A 319 4.22 -45.65 -46.80
CA THR A 319 3.70 -47.02 -47.10
C THR A 319 3.42 -47.91 -45.89
N ASN A 320 2.09 -48.23 -45.78
CA ASN A 320 1.47 -49.49 -45.27
C ASN A 320 1.63 -49.80 -43.75
N THR A 321 0.56 -50.12 -43.06
CA THR A 321 -0.27 -51.33 -43.16
C THR A 321 -1.41 -51.27 -42.18
N ILE A 322 -2.54 -51.80 -42.60
CA ILE A 322 -3.80 -52.12 -41.95
C ILE A 322 -3.57 -53.04 -40.70
N GLU A 323 -4.26 -52.75 -39.60
CA GLU A 323 -4.95 -53.81 -38.87
C GLU A 323 -6.10 -53.26 -38.00
N GLN A 324 -7.26 -53.83 -38.24
CA GLN A 324 -8.50 -53.70 -37.55
C GLN A 324 -8.39 -54.32 -36.15
N ASN A 325 -9.03 -53.75 -35.17
CA ASN A 325 -9.81 -54.60 -34.24
C ASN A 325 -10.98 -53.80 -33.62
N GLU A 326 -12.15 -54.30 -33.93
CA GLU A 326 -13.42 -54.00 -33.32
C GLU A 326 -13.44 -54.41 -31.84
N SER A 327 -14.03 -53.66 -30.98
CA SER A 327 -14.99 -54.20 -30.00
C SER A 327 -15.85 -53.12 -29.37
N SER A 328 -17.06 -53.24 -29.67
CA SER A 328 -18.31 -52.67 -29.11
C SER A 328 -18.35 -52.43 -27.61
N ARG A 329 -18.97 -51.30 -27.18
CA ARG A 329 -20.19 -51.35 -26.41
C ARG A 329 -20.82 -49.97 -26.19
N ASN A 330 -22.09 -49.92 -26.59
CA ASN A 330 -23.10 -48.91 -26.33
C ASN A 330 -23.17 -48.40 -24.91
N MET A 331 -23.40 -47.11 -24.71
CA MET A 331 -24.54 -46.65 -23.93
C MET A 331 -24.86 -45.18 -24.24
N ALA A 332 -26.07 -44.95 -24.73
CA ALA A 332 -26.66 -43.67 -24.98
C ALA A 332 -27.02 -42.95 -23.68
N THR A 333 -26.80 -41.64 -23.64
CA THR A 333 -27.73 -40.72 -22.97
C THR A 333 -27.73 -39.36 -23.68
N ASP A 334 -28.88 -38.98 -24.10
CA ASP A 334 -29.32 -37.70 -24.61
C ASP A 334 -28.89 -36.54 -23.70
N THR A 335 -28.44 -35.47 -24.31
CA THR A 335 -28.67 -34.12 -23.79
C THR A 335 -28.71 -33.14 -24.95
N SER A 336 -29.87 -32.66 -25.23
CA SER A 336 -30.22 -31.66 -26.21
C SER A 336 -29.48 -30.33 -25.98
N VAL A 337 -28.79 -29.89 -27.02
CA VAL A 337 -28.22 -28.53 -27.11
C VAL A 337 -29.36 -27.62 -27.59
N ALA A 338 -29.85 -26.76 -26.72
CA ALA A 338 -30.77 -25.67 -27.07
C ALA A 338 -30.00 -24.54 -27.75
N SER A 339 -30.28 -24.32 -29.03
CA SER A 339 -29.85 -23.16 -29.80
C SER A 339 -30.44 -21.88 -29.22
N ALA A 340 -29.59 -20.98 -28.74
CA ALA A 340 -29.96 -19.64 -28.36
C ALA A 340 -30.21 -18.78 -29.62
N THR A 341 -31.45 -18.46 -29.85
CA THR A 341 -31.93 -17.54 -30.91
C THR A 341 -31.53 -16.12 -30.54
N ILE A 342 -30.71 -15.48 -31.37
CA ILE A 342 -30.37 -14.05 -31.27
C ILE A 342 -31.61 -13.23 -31.61
N VAL A 343 -32.20 -12.58 -30.62
CA VAL A 343 -33.27 -11.60 -30.82
C VAL A 343 -32.64 -10.24 -31.08
N LYS A 344 -32.82 -9.69 -32.27
CA LYS A 344 -32.46 -8.31 -32.62
C LYS A 344 -33.34 -7.33 -31.82
N PRO A 345 -32.78 -6.22 -31.27
CA PRO A 345 -33.60 -5.19 -30.64
C PRO A 345 -34.36 -4.39 -31.66
N ILE A 346 -35.66 -4.25 -31.42
CA ILE A 346 -36.59 -3.41 -32.19
C ILE A 346 -36.33 -1.96 -31.81
N ALA A 347 -35.96 -1.13 -32.78
CA ALA A 347 -35.85 0.31 -32.62
C ALA A 347 -37.24 0.94 -32.53
N ASN A 348 -37.65 1.38 -31.35
CA ASN A 348 -38.81 2.24 -31.17
C ASN A 348 -38.36 3.71 -31.27
N ASN A 349 -38.70 4.32 -32.40
CA ASN A 349 -38.64 5.76 -32.61
C ASN A 349 -39.65 6.45 -31.68
N VAL A 350 -39.18 7.06 -30.59
CA VAL A 350 -39.99 8.01 -29.83
C VAL A 350 -39.55 9.41 -30.26
N LYS A 351 -40.46 10.10 -30.97
CA LYS A 351 -40.36 11.50 -31.35
C LYS A 351 -40.32 12.38 -30.11
N LEU A 352 -39.21 13.02 -29.87
CA LEU A 352 -39.05 14.02 -28.79
C LEU A 352 -39.68 15.33 -29.26
N THR A 353 -40.82 15.69 -28.68
CA THR A 353 -41.44 17.00 -28.84
C THR A 353 -40.79 17.96 -27.87
N THR A 354 -40.08 18.93 -28.39
CA THR A 354 -39.46 20.02 -27.63
C THR A 354 -40.53 20.94 -27.04
N ALA A 355 -40.73 20.89 -25.73
CA ALA A 355 -41.49 21.89 -24.99
C ALA A 355 -40.55 23.02 -24.51
N LYS A 356 -40.88 24.28 -24.88
CA LYS A 356 -40.25 25.50 -24.44
C LYS A 356 -40.33 25.65 -22.91
N PRO A 357 -39.27 26.13 -22.24
CA PRO A 357 -39.32 26.41 -20.80
C PRO A 357 -40.15 27.69 -20.54
N VAL A 358 -41.19 27.52 -19.70
CA VAL A 358 -41.94 28.65 -19.12
C VAL A 358 -41.19 29.10 -17.86
N THR A 359 -40.60 30.28 -17.93
CA THR A 359 -40.01 30.97 -16.77
C THR A 359 -41.09 31.52 -15.86
N LYS A 360 -41.27 30.98 -14.67
CA LYS A 360 -41.97 31.64 -13.56
C LYS A 360 -40.94 32.32 -12.64
N PRO A 361 -41.20 33.55 -12.15
CA PRO A 361 -40.28 34.25 -11.27
C PRO A 361 -40.25 33.61 -9.88
N VAL A 362 -39.02 33.30 -9.40
CA VAL A 362 -38.77 32.78 -8.07
C VAL A 362 -38.81 33.97 -7.09
N ASN A 363 -39.77 33.94 -6.16
CA ASN A 363 -39.83 34.84 -5.01
C ASN A 363 -38.65 34.56 -4.10
N LYS A 364 -37.83 35.64 -3.82
CA LYS A 364 -36.76 35.63 -2.83
C LYS A 364 -37.36 35.42 -1.44
N PRO A 365 -36.76 34.58 -0.59
CA PRO A 365 -37.15 34.50 0.82
C PRO A 365 -36.68 35.76 1.55
N VAL A 366 -37.63 36.38 2.27
CA VAL A 366 -37.42 37.52 3.17
C VAL A 366 -36.70 36.99 4.44
N ILE A 367 -35.48 37.51 4.70
CA ILE A 367 -34.72 37.27 5.92
C ILE A 367 -35.32 38.15 7.02
N PRO A 368 -35.79 37.65 8.17
CA PRO A 368 -36.21 38.46 9.29
C PRO A 368 -34.98 39.10 9.97
N LYS A 369 -35.03 40.42 10.18
CA LYS A 369 -34.06 41.18 10.99
C LYS A 369 -34.07 40.74 12.44
N PRO A 370 -32.91 40.60 13.11
CA PRO A 370 -32.87 40.30 14.53
C PRO A 370 -33.33 41.53 15.33
N ALA A 371 -34.18 41.26 16.36
CA ALA A 371 -34.68 42.26 17.26
C ALA A 371 -33.54 42.79 18.16
N SER A 372 -33.44 44.12 18.22
CA SER A 372 -32.57 44.89 19.12
C SER A 372 -33.00 44.67 20.59
N GLN A 373 -32.17 43.97 21.33
CA GLN A 373 -32.31 43.94 22.82
C GLN A 373 -31.53 45.11 23.40
N LYS A 374 -32.27 45.99 24.13
CA LYS A 374 -31.71 47.05 24.96
C LYS A 374 -31.01 46.45 26.19
N PRO A 375 -29.85 46.98 26.61
CA PRO A 375 -29.20 46.52 27.84
C PRO A 375 -29.98 47.00 29.08
N LYS A 376 -30.28 46.06 30.01
CA LYS A 376 -30.76 46.37 31.39
C LYS A 376 -29.56 46.71 32.25
N ALA A 377 -29.59 47.90 32.81
CA ALA A 377 -28.68 48.36 33.86
C ALA A 377 -28.89 47.51 35.13
N VAL A 378 -27.81 46.95 35.67
CA VAL A 378 -27.78 46.36 37.03
C VAL A 378 -27.17 47.39 37.95
N MET A 379 -28.00 47.83 38.89
CA MET A 379 -27.65 48.75 40.01
C MET A 379 -26.90 47.91 41.06
N GLY A 380 -25.71 48.36 41.46
CA GLY A 380 -24.96 47.78 42.56
C GLY A 380 -25.60 48.13 43.88
N GLN A 381 -25.57 47.19 44.82
CA GLN A 381 -25.70 47.45 46.23
C GLN A 381 -24.48 46.95 47.00
N ASN A 382 -23.82 47.89 47.66
CA ASN A 382 -22.85 47.65 48.71
C ASN A 382 -23.51 46.93 49.87
N ASN A 383 -22.87 45.93 50.43
CA ASN A 383 -22.45 45.81 51.84
C ASN A 383 -21.46 44.71 52.02
#